data_905cb2418e9309fc60116e79f1b1f44c
#
_entry.id   905cb2418e9309fc60116e79f1b1f44c
#
_cell.length_a   1.000
_cell.length_b   1.000
_cell.length_c   1.000
_cell.angle_alpha   90.00
_cell.angle_beta   90.00
_cell.angle_gamma   90.00
#
_symmetry.space_group_name_H-M   'P 1'
#
loop_
_entity.id
_entity.type
_entity.pdbx_description
1 polymer ?
#
loop_
_entity_poly.entity_id
_entity_poly.type
_entity_poly.pdbx_seq_one_letter_code
_entity_poly.pdbx_strand_id
1 'polypeptide(L)'
;MQKPYDGRTMSTHRLFVALRPPRPIRTRLIAAMHGISGARWQDDDQLHLTLRFIGEVDRHRAEDVAAALGALHAPTIAARIAGVSLFERHGRPHMVWAGVEPAEPVAALHRKVDQLLMRVGIDKETRAFLPHVTLARLNRGSGPVAPFLALNGDLATPDFVFGHVTLYESELGHGGSRYHPIARYPLDGPVAATSAAATALTSAQVSAKPSSAP
;
A
#
# COMPACT_ATOMS: atom_id res chain seq x y z
N MET A 1 17.09 50.37 -11.76
CA MET A 1 15.72 49.88 -11.81
C MET A 1 15.76 48.41 -11.41
N GLN A 2 15.61 48.14 -10.11
CA GLN A 2 15.82 46.84 -9.48
C GLN A 2 14.45 46.11 -9.49
N LYS A 3 14.35 44.94 -10.16
CA LYS A 3 13.16 44.08 -10.12
C LYS A 3 12.95 43.60 -8.69
N PRO A 4 11.76 43.68 -8.14
CA PRO A 4 11.48 43.08 -6.84
C PRO A 4 11.56 41.55 -6.99
N TYR A 5 12.42 40.94 -6.18
CA TYR A 5 12.52 39.49 -5.98
C TYR A 5 11.32 39.08 -5.11
N ASP A 6 10.24 38.66 -5.75
CA ASP A 6 9.08 38.06 -5.05
C ASP A 6 9.41 36.60 -4.71
N GLY A 7 10.11 36.45 -3.57
CA GLY A 7 10.53 35.16 -3.01
C GLY A 7 9.41 34.42 -2.31
N ARG A 8 8.27 34.20 -2.95
CA ARG A 8 7.36 33.13 -2.53
C ARG A 8 7.97 31.81 -2.95
N THR A 9 8.74 31.22 -2.06
CA THR A 9 9.01 29.79 -2.09
C THR A 9 7.64 29.10 -2.02
N MET A 10 7.14 28.68 -3.20
CA MET A 10 5.96 27.83 -3.28
C MET A 10 6.30 26.56 -2.51
N SER A 11 5.73 26.41 -1.32
CA SER A 11 5.90 25.17 -0.57
C SER A 11 5.28 24.03 -1.39
N THR A 12 6.13 23.15 -1.89
CA THR A 12 5.68 21.95 -2.59
C THR A 12 5.50 20.82 -1.58
N HIS A 13 4.42 20.07 -1.73
CA HIS A 13 4.09 18.91 -0.92
C HIS A 13 4.27 17.66 -1.76
N ARG A 14 5.10 16.73 -1.31
CA ARG A 14 5.28 15.44 -1.99
C ARG A 14 4.35 14.41 -1.37
N LEU A 15 3.26 14.10 -2.07
CA LEU A 15 2.14 13.33 -1.53
C LEU A 15 2.06 11.91 -2.09
N PHE A 16 1.54 11.00 -1.28
CA PHE A 16 1.10 9.68 -1.70
C PHE A 16 -0.04 9.15 -0.82
N VAL A 17 -0.81 8.23 -1.36
CA VAL A 17 -1.94 7.57 -0.68
C VAL A 17 -1.56 6.12 -0.40
N ALA A 18 -1.79 5.63 0.83
CA ALA A 18 -1.39 4.29 1.22
C ALA A 18 -2.33 3.65 2.25
N LEU A 19 -2.21 2.32 2.36
CA LEU A 19 -2.73 1.49 3.44
C LEU A 19 -1.58 1.13 4.38
N ARG A 20 -1.82 1.18 5.69
CA ARG A 20 -0.82 0.75 6.67
C ARG A 20 -1.27 -0.53 7.34
N PRO A 21 -0.49 -1.62 7.27
CA PRO A 21 -0.80 -2.85 8.01
C PRO A 21 -0.85 -2.59 9.52
N PRO A 22 -1.70 -3.32 10.30
CA PRO A 22 -1.74 -3.17 11.74
C PRO A 22 -0.41 -3.56 12.39
N ARG A 23 -0.17 -3.05 13.60
CA ARG A 23 1.11 -3.22 14.32
C ARG A 23 1.58 -4.69 14.42
N PRO A 24 0.73 -5.69 14.76
CA PRO A 24 1.19 -7.08 14.83
C PRO A 24 1.76 -7.61 13.51
N ILE A 25 1.20 -7.18 12.38
CA ILE A 25 1.67 -7.56 11.04
C ILE A 25 3.02 -6.89 10.75
N ARG A 26 3.15 -5.59 11.03
CA ARG A 26 4.42 -4.86 10.84
C ARG A 26 5.53 -5.47 11.71
N THR A 27 5.24 -5.85 12.95
CA THR A 27 6.20 -6.56 13.83
C THR A 27 6.71 -7.86 13.18
N ARG A 28 5.82 -8.65 12.55
CA ARG A 28 6.23 -9.86 11.82
C ARG A 28 7.10 -9.54 10.60
N LEU A 29 6.75 -8.49 9.84
CA LEU A 29 7.58 -8.06 8.71
C LEU A 29 8.97 -7.61 9.17
N ILE A 30 9.06 -6.82 10.24
CA ILE A 30 10.33 -6.35 10.81
C ILE A 30 11.19 -7.54 11.27
N ALA A 31 10.59 -8.55 11.89
CA ALA A 31 11.33 -9.75 12.30
C ALA A 31 11.96 -10.52 11.13
N ALA A 32 11.37 -10.44 9.93
CA ALA A 32 11.93 -11.06 8.72
C ALA A 32 12.96 -10.17 8.00
N MET A 33 13.07 -8.88 8.34
CA MET A 33 13.89 -7.91 7.62
C MET A 33 15.36 -7.95 8.03
N HIS A 34 16.06 -9.02 7.64
CA HIS A 34 17.50 -9.22 7.89
C HIS A 34 18.14 -10.10 6.80
N GLY A 35 19.45 -10.26 6.82
CA GLY A 35 20.16 -11.24 5.99
C GLY A 35 20.62 -10.74 4.61
N ILE A 36 20.35 -9.48 4.22
CA ILE A 36 20.94 -8.89 3.01
C ILE A 36 21.88 -7.77 3.46
N SER A 37 23.19 -7.98 3.30
CA SER A 37 24.18 -6.96 3.67
C SER A 37 24.02 -5.71 2.81
N GLY A 38 24.18 -4.52 3.40
CA GLY A 38 24.04 -3.25 2.69
C GLY A 38 22.63 -2.94 2.17
N ALA A 39 21.61 -3.74 2.49
CA ALA A 39 20.23 -3.41 2.23
C ALA A 39 19.75 -2.30 3.16
N ARG A 40 18.99 -1.34 2.62
CA ARG A 40 18.30 -0.35 3.43
C ARG A 40 16.91 -0.86 3.76
N TRP A 41 16.80 -1.50 4.92
CA TRP A 41 15.52 -1.95 5.46
C TRP A 41 14.62 -0.78 5.81
N GLN A 42 13.31 -0.99 5.71
CA GLN A 42 12.32 0.01 6.07
C GLN A 42 12.10 0.03 7.59
N ASP A 43 11.90 1.21 8.16
CA ASP A 43 11.46 1.37 9.54
C ASP A 43 9.97 1.07 9.69
N ASP A 44 9.49 0.89 10.94
CA ASP A 44 8.06 0.64 11.22
C ASP A 44 7.15 1.68 10.56
N ASP A 45 7.55 2.95 10.60
CA ASP A 45 6.77 4.05 10.02
C ASP A 45 6.78 4.06 8.48
N GLN A 46 7.73 3.36 7.87
CA GLN A 46 7.86 3.24 6.44
C GLN A 46 7.12 2.02 5.87
N LEU A 47 6.64 1.09 6.73
CA LEU A 47 5.90 -0.09 6.29
C LEU A 47 4.46 0.28 5.91
N HIS A 48 4.20 0.37 4.62
CA HIS A 48 2.89 0.66 4.03
C HIS A 48 2.74 0.00 2.66
N LEU A 49 1.50 -0.16 2.22
CA LEU A 49 1.14 -0.51 0.85
C LEU A 49 0.73 0.78 0.14
N THR A 50 1.51 1.22 -0.82
CA THR A 50 1.18 2.41 -1.62
C THR A 50 0.02 2.11 -2.55
N LEU A 51 -1.06 2.89 -2.46
CA LEU A 51 -2.14 2.87 -3.43
C LEU A 51 -1.81 3.78 -4.61
N ARG A 52 -1.33 5.01 -4.35
CA ARG A 52 -1.08 5.98 -5.40
C ARG A 52 0.00 6.99 -5.01
N PHE A 53 1.02 7.14 -5.85
CA PHE A 53 1.94 8.28 -5.77
C PHE A 53 1.33 9.46 -6.51
N ILE A 54 1.29 10.63 -5.84
CA ILE A 54 0.82 11.89 -6.41
C ILE A 54 2.00 12.71 -6.91
N GLY A 55 3.12 12.67 -6.17
CA GLY A 55 4.30 13.47 -6.48
C GLY A 55 4.26 14.84 -5.82
N GLU A 56 5.04 15.77 -6.36
CA GLU A 56 5.12 17.14 -5.85
C GLU A 56 3.97 17.97 -6.39
N VAL A 57 3.24 18.59 -5.49
CA VAL A 57 2.10 19.47 -5.77
C VAL A 57 2.20 20.74 -4.93
N ASP A 58 1.60 21.83 -5.38
CA ASP A 58 1.44 23.03 -4.59
C ASP A 58 0.36 22.85 -3.50
N ARG A 59 0.25 23.83 -2.61
CA ARG A 59 -0.70 23.81 -1.49
C ARG A 59 -2.16 23.66 -1.96
N HIS A 60 -2.57 24.40 -2.98
CA HIS A 60 -3.96 24.35 -3.45
C HIS A 60 -4.31 22.97 -3.99
N ARG A 61 -3.40 22.38 -4.77
CA ARG A 61 -3.56 21.03 -5.27
C ARG A 61 -3.54 19.98 -4.15
N ALA A 62 -2.76 20.21 -3.09
CA ALA A 62 -2.76 19.33 -1.91
C ALA A 62 -4.11 19.37 -1.17
N GLU A 63 -4.71 20.57 -1.04
CA GLU A 63 -6.05 20.76 -0.46
C GLU A 63 -7.13 20.08 -1.32
N ASP A 64 -7.08 20.22 -2.66
CA ASP A 64 -7.98 19.54 -3.60
C ASP A 64 -7.89 18.02 -3.49
N VAL A 65 -6.68 17.48 -3.39
CA VAL A 65 -6.40 16.04 -3.19
C VAL A 65 -7.03 15.56 -1.88
N ALA A 66 -6.82 16.28 -0.79
CA ALA A 66 -7.39 15.90 0.51
C ALA A 66 -8.91 15.92 0.49
N ALA A 67 -9.52 16.94 -0.14
CA ALA A 67 -10.98 17.05 -0.30
C ALA A 67 -11.54 15.92 -1.18
N ALA A 68 -10.88 15.60 -2.30
CA ALA A 68 -11.29 14.50 -3.19
C ALA A 68 -11.27 13.14 -2.48
N LEU A 69 -10.24 12.88 -1.68
CA LEU A 69 -10.16 11.65 -0.88
C LEU A 69 -11.21 11.60 0.23
N GLY A 70 -11.73 12.74 0.71
CA GLY A 70 -12.85 12.81 1.64
C GLY A 70 -14.14 12.22 1.08
N ALA A 71 -14.28 12.14 -0.24
CA ALA A 71 -15.41 11.49 -0.92
C ALA A 71 -15.18 9.98 -1.18
N LEU A 72 -14.15 9.39 -0.60
CA LEU A 72 -13.87 7.98 -0.76
C LEU A 72 -14.84 7.14 0.07
N HIS A 73 -15.69 6.36 -0.61
CA HIS A 73 -16.54 5.35 0.01
C HIS A 73 -16.13 3.99 -0.53
N ALA A 74 -15.58 3.14 0.32
CA ALA A 74 -15.15 1.79 -0.05
C ALA A 74 -15.24 0.85 1.16
N PRO A 75 -15.46 -0.46 0.94
CA PRO A 75 -15.49 -1.42 2.03
C PRO A 75 -14.11 -1.57 2.69
N THR A 76 -14.10 -2.00 3.95
CA THR A 76 -12.88 -2.49 4.58
C THR A 76 -12.31 -3.68 3.81
N ILE A 77 -11.01 -3.87 3.84
CA ILE A 77 -10.33 -4.93 3.08
C ILE A 77 -9.70 -5.92 4.06
N ALA A 78 -10.20 -7.16 4.05
CA ALA A 78 -9.48 -8.28 4.67
C ALA A 78 -8.30 -8.66 3.78
N ALA A 79 -7.13 -8.81 4.38
CA ALA A 79 -5.88 -9.09 3.70
C ALA A 79 -4.95 -9.94 4.55
N ARG A 80 -3.95 -10.54 3.90
CA ARG A 80 -2.81 -11.18 4.56
C ARG A 80 -1.53 -10.87 3.80
N ILE A 81 -0.39 -11.02 4.46
CA ILE A 81 0.90 -11.07 3.77
C ILE A 81 1.07 -12.48 3.19
N ALA A 82 1.54 -12.56 1.95
CA ALA A 82 1.74 -13.81 1.24
C ALA A 82 3.03 -13.74 0.39
N GLY A 83 4.06 -14.34 0.92
CA GLY A 83 5.37 -14.46 0.29
C GLY A 83 6.17 -13.17 0.23
N VAL A 84 7.42 -13.30 -0.21
CA VAL A 84 8.32 -12.19 -0.54
C VAL A 84 8.80 -12.32 -1.97
N SER A 85 9.09 -11.18 -2.59
CA SER A 85 9.65 -11.15 -3.94
C SER A 85 10.50 -9.88 -4.12
N LEU A 86 10.97 -9.64 -5.33
CA LEU A 86 11.81 -8.49 -5.64
C LEU A 86 11.31 -7.76 -6.89
N PHE A 87 11.67 -6.48 -7.00
CA PHE A 87 11.63 -5.77 -8.27
C PHE A 87 13.05 -5.56 -8.78
N GLU A 88 13.19 -5.68 -10.08
CA GLU A 88 14.42 -5.41 -10.79
C GLU A 88 14.34 -4.10 -11.57
N ARG A 89 15.49 -3.46 -11.67
CA ARG A 89 15.69 -2.31 -12.54
C ARG A 89 16.99 -2.51 -13.31
N HIS A 90 16.91 -2.49 -14.65
CA HIS A 90 18.05 -2.77 -15.53
C HIS A 90 18.73 -4.12 -15.21
N GLY A 91 17.92 -5.20 -15.00
CA GLY A 91 18.40 -6.54 -14.70
C GLY A 91 19.06 -6.72 -13.32
N ARG A 92 18.81 -5.80 -12.38
CA ARG A 92 19.36 -5.86 -11.01
C ARG A 92 18.26 -5.68 -9.97
N PRO A 93 18.28 -6.50 -8.90
CA PRO A 93 17.39 -6.27 -7.76
C PRO A 93 17.58 -4.85 -7.19
N HIS A 94 16.49 -4.11 -7.03
CA HIS A 94 16.53 -2.77 -6.44
C HIS A 94 15.58 -2.61 -5.26
N MET A 95 14.67 -3.57 -5.06
CA MET A 95 13.69 -3.55 -3.98
C MET A 95 13.27 -4.97 -3.63
N VAL A 96 13.12 -5.25 -2.34
CA VAL A 96 12.49 -6.46 -1.80
C VAL A 96 11.19 -6.07 -1.16
N TRP A 97 10.14 -6.87 -1.36
CA TRP A 97 8.79 -6.58 -0.91
C TRP A 97 8.03 -7.83 -0.46
N ALA A 98 7.05 -7.64 0.39
CA ALA A 98 6.08 -8.67 0.80
C ALA A 98 4.77 -8.51 0.04
N GLY A 99 4.25 -9.61 -0.50
CA GLY A 99 2.97 -9.65 -1.20
C GLY A 99 1.79 -9.42 -0.26
N VAL A 100 0.71 -8.83 -0.79
CA VAL A 100 -0.56 -8.66 -0.07
C VAL A 100 -1.67 -9.32 -0.86
N GLU A 101 -2.38 -10.25 -0.21
CA GLU A 101 -3.50 -10.98 -0.78
C GLU A 101 -4.79 -10.78 0.05
N PRO A 102 -5.97 -10.86 -0.58
CA PRO A 102 -6.21 -10.99 -2.02
C PRO A 102 -5.90 -9.68 -2.76
N ALA A 103 -5.38 -9.80 -3.98
CA ALA A 103 -4.97 -8.63 -4.77
C ALA A 103 -6.14 -7.79 -5.27
N GLU A 104 -7.26 -8.43 -5.66
CA GLU A 104 -8.37 -7.75 -6.34
C GLU A 104 -9.08 -6.68 -5.48
N PRO A 105 -9.45 -6.90 -4.21
CA PRO A 105 -10.03 -5.84 -3.38
C PRO A 105 -9.11 -4.61 -3.23
N VAL A 106 -7.80 -4.84 -3.11
CA VAL A 106 -6.80 -3.75 -3.03
C VAL A 106 -6.69 -3.02 -4.37
N ALA A 107 -6.69 -3.77 -5.49
CA ALA A 107 -6.66 -3.20 -6.83
C ALA A 107 -7.94 -2.40 -7.14
N ALA A 108 -9.10 -2.86 -6.67
CA ALA A 108 -10.36 -2.11 -6.79
C ALA A 108 -10.29 -0.78 -6.02
N LEU A 109 -9.75 -0.78 -4.80
CA LEU A 109 -9.54 0.44 -4.03
C LEU A 109 -8.53 1.37 -4.71
N HIS A 110 -7.42 0.84 -5.24
CA HIS A 110 -6.45 1.62 -6.03
C HIS A 110 -7.13 2.34 -7.20
N ARG A 111 -7.93 1.62 -8.02
CA ARG A 111 -8.67 2.21 -9.15
C ARG A 111 -9.62 3.32 -8.70
N LYS A 112 -10.30 3.14 -7.57
CA LYS A 112 -11.22 4.13 -7.02
C LYS A 112 -10.49 5.39 -6.54
N VAL A 113 -9.37 5.23 -5.84
CA VAL A 113 -8.48 6.33 -5.45
C VAL A 113 -7.98 7.08 -6.68
N ASP A 114 -7.47 6.36 -7.70
CA ASP A 114 -6.98 6.97 -8.94
C ASP A 114 -8.08 7.79 -9.65
N GLN A 115 -9.31 7.26 -9.73
CA GLN A 115 -10.45 7.98 -10.31
C GLN A 115 -10.80 9.28 -9.55
N LEU A 116 -10.74 9.28 -8.21
CA LEU A 116 -10.97 10.48 -7.42
C LEU A 116 -9.90 11.53 -7.67
N LEU A 117 -8.63 11.13 -7.73
CA LEU A 117 -7.49 12.01 -7.95
C LEU A 117 -7.50 12.60 -9.37
N MET A 118 -7.91 11.82 -10.38
CA MET A 118 -8.07 12.32 -11.74
C MET A 118 -9.09 13.48 -11.84
N ARG A 119 -10.15 13.46 -11.04
CA ARG A 119 -11.17 14.55 -11.02
C ARG A 119 -10.60 15.89 -10.56
N VAL A 120 -9.53 15.86 -9.79
CA VAL A 120 -8.81 17.06 -9.33
C VAL A 120 -7.50 17.30 -10.08
N GLY A 121 -7.36 16.72 -11.29
CA GLY A 121 -6.28 17.00 -12.22
C GLY A 121 -4.95 16.31 -11.89
N ILE A 122 -4.97 15.21 -11.13
CA ILE A 122 -3.81 14.32 -11.01
C ILE A 122 -3.84 13.34 -12.17
N ASP A 123 -2.73 13.22 -12.90
CA ASP A 123 -2.63 12.34 -14.06
C ASP A 123 -2.89 10.89 -13.68
N LYS A 124 -3.49 10.13 -14.60
CA LYS A 124 -3.75 8.70 -14.40
C LYS A 124 -2.46 7.91 -14.18
N GLU A 125 -2.48 6.95 -13.24
CA GLU A 125 -1.39 5.98 -13.13
C GLU A 125 -1.44 4.98 -14.28
N THR A 126 -0.32 4.85 -14.98
CA THR A 126 -0.20 3.97 -16.15
C THR A 126 0.53 2.66 -15.85
N ARG A 127 1.22 2.58 -14.71
CA ARG A 127 1.95 1.37 -14.31
C ARG A 127 0.99 0.31 -13.78
N ALA A 128 1.30 -0.96 -14.07
CA ALA A 128 0.57 -2.07 -13.49
C ALA A 128 0.65 -2.02 -11.95
N PHE A 129 -0.49 -2.12 -11.30
CA PHE A 129 -0.59 -2.13 -9.85
C PHE A 129 -0.41 -3.55 -9.31
N LEU A 130 0.55 -3.71 -8.42
CA LEU A 130 0.80 -4.94 -7.67
C LEU A 130 0.75 -4.61 -6.17
N PRO A 131 -0.21 -5.17 -5.41
CA PRO A 131 -0.29 -4.92 -3.98
C PRO A 131 0.91 -5.50 -3.23
N HIS A 132 1.72 -4.62 -2.63
CA HIS A 132 2.92 -5.04 -1.88
C HIS A 132 3.28 -4.05 -0.77
N VAL A 133 4.02 -4.54 0.23
CA VAL A 133 4.69 -3.74 1.24
C VAL A 133 6.19 -3.82 0.99
N THR A 134 6.84 -2.69 0.73
CA THR A 134 8.30 -2.63 0.57
C THR A 134 8.97 -3.00 1.89
N LEU A 135 9.92 -3.94 1.85
CA LEU A 135 10.73 -4.35 3.00
C LEU A 135 12.11 -3.69 2.99
N ALA A 136 12.77 -3.66 1.83
CA ALA A 136 14.09 -3.05 1.69
C ALA A 136 14.28 -2.42 0.31
N ARG A 137 15.10 -1.38 0.27
CA ARG A 137 15.68 -0.83 -0.96
C ARG A 137 17.13 -1.28 -1.07
N LEU A 138 17.51 -1.68 -2.27
CA LEU A 138 18.83 -2.22 -2.58
C LEU A 138 19.61 -1.25 -3.47
N ASN A 139 20.91 -1.28 -3.36
CA ASN A 139 21.84 -0.54 -4.19
C ASN A 139 22.90 -1.46 -4.77
N ARG A 140 23.88 -0.91 -5.48
CA ARG A 140 24.96 -1.71 -6.10
C ARG A 140 25.88 -2.42 -5.11
N GLY A 141 25.93 -1.94 -3.86
CA GLY A 141 26.72 -2.54 -2.78
C GLY A 141 25.93 -3.54 -1.93
N SER A 142 24.66 -3.77 -2.22
CA SER A 142 23.85 -4.76 -1.50
C SER A 142 24.27 -6.16 -1.87
N GLY A 143 24.28 -7.04 -0.86
CA GLY A 143 24.62 -8.47 -1.01
C GLY A 143 23.57 -9.26 -1.77
N PRO A 144 23.79 -10.58 -1.92
CA PRO A 144 22.90 -11.46 -2.66
C PRO A 144 21.52 -11.56 -2.00
N VAL A 145 20.46 -11.49 -2.82
CA VAL A 145 19.06 -11.54 -2.36
C VAL A 145 18.51 -12.97 -2.32
N ALA A 146 19.09 -13.88 -3.10
CA ALA A 146 18.58 -15.25 -3.22
C ALA A 146 18.43 -16.00 -1.88
N PRO A 147 19.38 -15.91 -0.93
CA PRO A 147 19.22 -16.56 0.38
C PRO A 147 18.03 -15.99 1.18
N PHE A 148 17.80 -14.69 1.09
CA PHE A 148 16.66 -14.06 1.74
C PHE A 148 15.33 -14.53 1.15
N LEU A 149 15.22 -14.62 -0.19
CA LEU A 149 14.04 -15.12 -0.86
C LEU A 149 13.77 -16.59 -0.55
N ALA A 150 14.83 -17.41 -0.49
CA ALA A 150 14.72 -18.83 -0.14
C ALA A 150 14.21 -19.04 1.30
N LEU A 151 14.66 -18.19 2.24
CA LEU A 151 14.24 -18.27 3.65
C LEU A 151 12.82 -17.74 3.91
N ASN A 152 12.39 -16.74 3.15
CA ASN A 152 11.14 -16.01 3.40
C ASN A 152 10.10 -16.17 2.29
N GLY A 153 10.32 -17.08 1.32
CA GLY A 153 9.42 -17.26 0.17
C GLY A 153 8.00 -17.65 0.55
N ASP A 154 7.83 -18.32 1.68
CA ASP A 154 6.57 -18.75 2.27
C ASP A 154 6.08 -17.83 3.42
N LEU A 155 6.65 -16.64 3.57
CA LEU A 155 6.24 -15.69 4.61
C LEU A 155 4.73 -15.45 4.54
N ALA A 156 4.02 -15.82 5.60
CA ALA A 156 2.59 -15.64 5.71
C ALA A 156 2.20 -15.05 7.07
N THR A 157 1.08 -14.33 7.08
CA THR A 157 0.50 -13.80 8.31
C THR A 157 -0.93 -14.27 8.47
N PRO A 158 -1.49 -14.24 9.70
CA PRO A 158 -2.93 -14.28 9.87
C PRO A 158 -3.60 -13.16 9.07
N ASP A 159 -4.89 -13.34 8.79
CA ASP A 159 -5.70 -12.31 8.18
C ASP A 159 -5.79 -11.07 9.07
N PHE A 160 -5.80 -9.91 8.44
CA PHE A 160 -5.98 -8.62 9.08
C PHE A 160 -6.86 -7.71 8.22
N VAL A 161 -7.28 -6.58 8.77
CA VAL A 161 -8.18 -5.66 8.06
C VAL A 161 -7.50 -4.31 7.88
N PHE A 162 -7.54 -3.78 6.65
CA PHE A 162 -7.33 -2.38 6.39
C PHE A 162 -8.64 -1.62 6.60
N GLY A 163 -8.69 -0.78 7.65
CA GLY A 163 -9.88 -0.01 8.01
C GLY A 163 -9.86 1.44 7.55
N HIS A 164 -8.76 1.92 6.99
CA HIS A 164 -8.65 3.29 6.49
C HIS A 164 -7.53 3.45 5.45
N VAL A 165 -7.72 4.42 4.60
CA VAL A 165 -6.69 4.95 3.69
C VAL A 165 -6.04 6.16 4.35
N THR A 166 -4.74 6.36 4.15
CA THR A 166 -4.02 7.52 4.69
C THR A 166 -3.35 8.29 3.55
N LEU A 167 -3.54 9.61 3.56
CA LEU A 167 -2.74 10.55 2.76
C LEU A 167 -1.48 10.90 3.55
N TYR A 168 -0.34 10.71 2.92
CA TYR A 168 0.98 10.99 3.50
C TYR A 168 1.70 12.09 2.73
N GLU A 169 2.45 12.89 3.47
CA GLU A 169 3.52 13.73 2.93
C GLU A 169 4.86 13.02 3.10
N SER A 170 5.68 13.07 2.07
CA SER A 170 7.03 12.49 2.05
C SER A 170 8.08 13.57 2.06
N GLU A 171 8.87 13.64 3.12
CA GLU A 171 10.07 14.47 3.20
C GLU A 171 11.30 13.65 2.82
N LEU A 172 12.13 14.19 1.94
CA LEU A 172 13.41 13.59 1.57
C LEU A 172 14.48 14.03 2.55
N GLY A 173 15.07 13.10 3.31
CA GLY A 173 16.17 13.37 4.23
C GLY A 173 17.44 12.58 3.87
N HIS A 174 18.57 12.91 4.49
CA HIS A 174 19.87 12.25 4.28
C HIS A 174 19.83 10.75 4.65
N GLY A 175 18.95 10.33 5.58
CA GLY A 175 18.75 8.93 5.99
C GLY A 175 17.64 8.19 5.25
N GLY A 176 16.97 8.84 4.29
CA GLY A 176 15.82 8.29 3.58
C GLY A 176 14.59 9.18 3.66
N SER A 177 13.46 8.70 3.16
CA SER A 177 12.20 9.44 3.22
C SER A 177 11.55 9.28 4.59
N ARG A 178 11.08 10.38 5.17
CA ARG A 178 10.17 10.39 6.31
C ARG A 178 8.75 10.57 5.81
N TYR A 179 7.78 9.91 6.45
CA TYR A 179 6.39 9.95 6.04
C TYR A 179 5.53 10.50 7.16
N HIS A 180 4.86 11.63 6.88
CA HIS A 180 3.96 12.30 7.81
C HIS A 180 2.52 12.05 7.39
N PRO A 181 1.69 11.40 8.23
CA PRO A 181 0.27 11.25 7.93
C PRO A 181 -0.43 12.62 8.00
N ILE A 182 -1.05 13.04 6.89
CA ILE A 182 -1.81 14.29 6.80
C ILE A 182 -3.27 14.07 7.19
N ALA A 183 -3.90 13.05 6.58
CA ALA A 183 -5.31 12.76 6.77
C ALA A 183 -5.58 11.25 6.67
N ARG A 184 -6.63 10.79 7.38
CA ARG A 184 -7.10 9.40 7.33
C ARG A 184 -8.56 9.39 6.90
N TYR A 185 -8.87 8.48 5.99
CA TYR A 185 -10.20 8.31 5.42
C TYR A 185 -10.67 6.91 5.78
N PRO A 186 -11.76 6.76 6.55
CA PRO A 186 -12.27 5.45 6.94
C PRO A 186 -12.74 4.67 5.71
N LEU A 187 -12.59 3.36 5.78
CA LEU A 187 -13.22 2.42 4.86
C LEU A 187 -14.47 1.89 5.56
N ASP A 188 -15.64 2.18 5.02
CA ASP A 188 -16.94 1.91 5.61
C ASP A 188 -17.67 0.84 4.79
N GLY A 189 -18.26 -0.12 5.47
CA GLY A 189 -19.07 -1.15 4.82
C GLY A 189 -18.61 -2.57 5.12
N PRO A 190 -19.36 -3.57 4.64
CA PRO A 190 -18.99 -4.96 4.84
C PRO A 190 -17.62 -5.24 4.25
N VAL A 191 -16.85 -6.09 4.95
CA VAL A 191 -15.53 -6.54 4.48
C VAL A 191 -15.67 -7.06 3.06
N ALA A 192 -14.86 -6.58 2.13
CA ALA A 192 -14.82 -7.12 0.77
C ALA A 192 -14.41 -8.62 0.86
N ALA A 193 -15.38 -9.50 0.65
CA ALA A 193 -15.17 -10.95 0.73
C ALA A 193 -14.34 -11.41 -0.47
N THR A 194 -13.42 -12.30 -0.22
CA THR A 194 -12.73 -13.08 -1.26
C THR A 194 -13.74 -14.00 -1.94
N SER A 195 -13.75 -14.10 -3.26
CA SER A 195 -14.62 -14.98 -4.05
C SER A 195 -14.63 -16.46 -3.57
N ALA A 196 -13.59 -16.91 -2.89
CA ALA A 196 -13.50 -18.26 -2.32
C ALA A 196 -14.46 -18.51 -1.13
N ALA A 197 -14.81 -17.47 -0.35
CA ALA A 197 -15.75 -17.61 0.75
C ALA A 197 -17.22 -17.65 0.29
N ALA A 198 -17.53 -17.05 -0.86
CA ALA A 198 -18.87 -17.06 -1.44
C ALA A 198 -19.30 -18.48 -1.89
N THR A 199 -18.37 -19.31 -2.36
CA THR A 199 -18.64 -20.68 -2.78
C THR A 199 -18.94 -21.60 -1.61
N ALA A 200 -18.34 -21.36 -0.42
CA ALA A 200 -18.56 -22.19 0.76
C ALA A 200 -19.93 -21.95 1.43
N LEU A 201 -20.47 -20.73 1.34
CA LEU A 201 -21.79 -20.41 1.89
C LEU A 201 -22.95 -20.94 1.04
N THR A 202 -22.78 -21.07 -0.27
CA THR A 202 -23.81 -21.59 -1.16
C THR A 202 -23.96 -23.11 -1.06
N SER A 203 -22.89 -23.85 -0.72
CA SER A 203 -22.94 -25.30 -0.54
C SER A 203 -23.54 -25.76 0.79
N ALA A 204 -23.55 -24.90 1.82
CA ALA A 204 -24.12 -25.25 3.13
C ALA A 204 -25.65 -25.10 3.21
N GLN A 205 -26.28 -24.35 2.31
CA GLN A 205 -27.74 -24.14 2.29
C GLN A 205 -28.55 -25.14 1.48
N VAL A 206 -27.90 -26.08 0.74
CA VAL A 206 -28.60 -27.08 -0.08
C VAL A 206 -28.87 -28.39 0.65
N SER A 207 -28.35 -28.61 1.88
CA SER A 207 -28.45 -29.90 2.58
C SER A 207 -29.50 -29.98 3.72
N ALA A 208 -30.44 -29.06 3.79
CA ALA A 208 -31.52 -29.12 4.80
C ALA A 208 -32.90 -29.27 4.13
N LYS A 209 -33.20 -30.45 3.64
CA LYS A 209 -34.58 -30.85 3.29
C LYS A 209 -35.15 -31.70 4.40
N PRO A 210 -36.26 -31.34 5.05
CA PRO A 210 -36.87 -32.20 6.08
C PRO A 210 -37.54 -33.39 5.40
N SER A 211 -37.19 -34.58 5.85
CA SER A 211 -37.89 -35.83 5.53
C SER A 211 -39.21 -35.86 6.29
N SER A 212 -40.32 -35.76 5.62
CA SER A 212 -41.65 -36.17 6.14
C SER A 212 -41.86 -37.60 5.78
N ALA A 213 -42.04 -38.44 6.76
CA ALA A 213 -42.55 -39.80 6.64
C ALA A 213 -43.93 -39.92 7.26
N PRO A 214 -44.78 -40.85 6.80
CA PRO A 214 -46.20 -40.98 7.07
C PRO A 214 -46.52 -41.44 8.51
#